data_415f1c3b00a7dbd16de578f1ddeb75af
#
_entry.id   415f1c3b00a7dbd16de578f1ddeb75af
#
_cell.length_a   1.000
_cell.length_b   1.000
_cell.length_c   1.000
_cell.angle_alpha   90.00
_cell.angle_beta   90.00
_cell.angle_gamma   90.00
#
_symmetry.space_group_name_H-M   'P 1'
#
loop_
_entity.id
_entity.type
_entity.pdbx_description
1 polymer ?
#
loop_
_entity_poly.entity_id
_entity_poly.type
_entity_poly.pdbx_seq_one_letter_code
_entity_poly.pdbx_strand_id
1 'polypeptide(L)'
;MIDPINEIKQRLDIVDVISGYIKLTKAGANYKAPCPFHSEKTPSFIVSPSKQIWHCFGSCSEGGDIFKFMMKIEGLEFPDALRLLADKAGVALKKQDPKLRTERAKLYEFHERAVDYFGRCLAAAKEPLKYLKQRGLTKKTIKEFRLGYAPEKTKALPQFKNRIIFPICDLNGHVAGFTARVLDVGATPCGRPGQAHRPAPTAPKYINSPDSLIYKKSLILFGLDKAKEAIRKKNLCILVEGNMDVIMSHQAGVKNVVASSGSALGLDQLKIIKRYTNNLALAFDSDSAGGKATKRTIDLAIEQEMNAKIIILKDKDPADLIKRNKLAWQKAIKKAKPIMKYYFDDAFLKFNPEKVEGKKEIAKILLPLVKRIPNKIEQVHWIQKLANKIKVDEKILFEQISNLKSQISKPQLKTQNLAKSRFDRLRERLIALQNGEILIDDSKKEIAICQKEIKIIQLKDELKDLSEKIKQAEADKNTKLLKKLLQNFNYATQKSNNHTGKN
;
A
#
# COMPACT_ATOMS: atom_id res chain seq x y z
N MET A 1 -2.02 14.35 -37.45
CA MET A 1 -2.63 13.25 -36.65
C MET A 1 -3.13 13.85 -35.37
N ILE A 2 -4.43 13.71 -35.08
CA ILE A 2 -5.02 14.22 -33.83
C ILE A 2 -4.42 13.42 -32.66
N ASP A 3 -4.01 14.13 -31.59
CA ASP A 3 -3.54 13.49 -30.37
C ASP A 3 -4.67 12.61 -29.79
N PRO A 4 -4.43 11.32 -29.49
CA PRO A 4 -5.44 10.41 -28.94
C PRO A 4 -6.18 10.96 -27.73
N ILE A 5 -5.51 11.76 -26.90
CA ILE A 5 -6.11 12.41 -25.73
C ILE A 5 -7.19 13.40 -26.16
N ASN A 6 -6.90 14.22 -27.17
CA ASN A 6 -7.85 15.18 -27.71
C ASN A 6 -8.99 14.51 -28.46
N GLU A 7 -8.72 13.42 -29.17
CA GLU A 7 -9.75 12.63 -29.84
C GLU A 7 -10.74 12.00 -28.87
N ILE A 8 -10.24 11.43 -27.75
CA ILE A 8 -11.07 10.88 -26.67
C ILE A 8 -11.95 11.97 -26.06
N LYS A 9 -11.36 13.16 -25.78
CA LYS A 9 -12.12 14.31 -25.24
C LYS A 9 -13.20 14.83 -26.18
N GLN A 10 -13.01 14.71 -27.49
CA GLN A 10 -14.02 15.10 -28.47
C GLN A 10 -15.17 14.09 -28.60
N ARG A 11 -14.89 12.80 -28.36
CA ARG A 11 -15.88 11.72 -28.49
C ARG A 11 -16.65 11.43 -27.21
N LEU A 12 -16.11 11.76 -26.04
CA LEU A 12 -16.73 11.48 -24.75
C LEU A 12 -17.12 12.80 -24.05
N ASP A 13 -18.42 12.94 -23.80
CA ASP A 13 -18.92 14.03 -22.96
C ASP A 13 -18.63 13.74 -21.47
N ILE A 14 -18.16 14.76 -20.74
CA ILE A 14 -17.82 14.63 -19.32
C ILE A 14 -19.03 14.29 -18.46
N VAL A 15 -20.23 14.78 -18.83
CA VAL A 15 -21.46 14.48 -18.09
C VAL A 15 -21.81 13.02 -18.23
N ASP A 16 -21.69 12.43 -19.43
CA ASP A 16 -21.97 11.02 -19.67
C ASP A 16 -20.99 10.11 -18.92
N VAL A 17 -19.69 10.45 -18.98
CA VAL A 17 -18.66 9.70 -18.25
C VAL A 17 -18.92 9.72 -16.74
N ILE A 18 -19.22 10.87 -16.16
CA ILE A 18 -19.41 11.04 -14.72
C ILE A 18 -20.77 10.44 -14.28
N SER A 19 -21.81 10.58 -15.10
CA SER A 19 -23.14 10.03 -14.79
C SER A 19 -23.14 8.50 -14.63
N GLY A 20 -22.18 7.82 -15.27
CA GLY A 20 -21.99 6.38 -15.07
C GLY A 20 -21.50 5.99 -13.66
N TYR A 21 -21.09 6.95 -12.85
CA TYR A 21 -20.54 6.73 -11.49
C TYR A 21 -21.38 7.38 -10.39
N ILE A 22 -21.90 8.57 -10.64
CA ILE A 22 -22.66 9.36 -9.65
C ILE A 22 -23.90 9.97 -10.30
N LYS A 23 -24.98 10.13 -9.53
CA LYS A 23 -26.19 10.79 -10.01
C LYS A 23 -25.97 12.29 -10.08
N LEU A 24 -25.96 12.86 -11.29
CA LEU A 24 -25.86 14.29 -11.51
C LEU A 24 -27.24 14.94 -11.55
N THR A 25 -27.38 16.11 -10.95
CA THR A 25 -28.60 16.95 -10.97
C THR A 25 -28.29 18.26 -11.71
N LYS A 26 -29.14 18.65 -12.67
CA LYS A 26 -28.96 19.89 -13.42
C LYS A 26 -29.06 21.13 -12.51
N ALA A 27 -28.13 22.05 -12.66
CA ALA A 27 -28.05 23.29 -11.89
C ALA A 27 -27.64 24.45 -12.82
N GLY A 28 -28.64 25.07 -13.48
CA GLY A 28 -28.41 26.05 -14.53
C GLY A 28 -27.72 25.43 -15.76
N ALA A 29 -26.63 26.04 -16.21
CA ALA A 29 -25.79 25.55 -17.31
C ALA A 29 -24.85 24.39 -16.91
N ASN A 30 -24.77 24.07 -15.62
CA ASN A 30 -23.89 23.03 -15.08
C ASN A 30 -24.71 21.89 -14.45
N TYR A 31 -23.99 20.85 -14.02
CA TYR A 31 -24.55 19.78 -13.19
C TYR A 31 -23.89 19.79 -11.82
N LYS A 32 -24.62 19.33 -10.80
CA LYS A 32 -24.12 19.22 -9.42
C LYS A 32 -24.41 17.86 -8.82
N ALA A 33 -23.54 17.42 -7.91
CA ALA A 33 -23.72 16.21 -7.10
C ALA A 33 -22.95 16.34 -5.76
N PRO A 34 -23.24 15.48 -4.77
CA PRO A 34 -22.30 15.24 -3.68
C PRO A 34 -20.97 14.73 -4.24
N CYS A 35 -19.85 15.22 -3.70
CA CYS A 35 -18.52 14.85 -4.20
C CYS A 35 -18.24 13.36 -3.95
N PRO A 36 -17.81 12.59 -4.96
CA PRO A 36 -17.46 11.18 -4.77
C PRO A 36 -16.11 10.98 -4.08
N PHE A 37 -15.34 12.05 -3.86
CA PHE A 37 -13.97 11.99 -3.37
C PHE A 37 -13.82 12.39 -1.89
N HIS A 38 -14.88 12.96 -1.28
CA HIS A 38 -14.97 13.22 0.16
C HIS A 38 -16.42 13.15 0.63
N SER A 39 -16.61 12.98 1.94
CA SER A 39 -17.97 12.91 2.52
C SER A 39 -18.49 14.33 2.78
N GLU A 40 -19.67 14.64 2.23
CA GLU A 40 -20.35 15.92 2.43
C GLU A 40 -21.88 15.75 2.46
N LYS A 41 -22.58 16.71 3.07
CA LYS A 41 -24.05 16.75 3.10
C LYS A 41 -24.62 17.63 1.98
N THR A 42 -23.90 18.67 1.58
CA THR A 42 -24.33 19.63 0.56
C THR A 42 -23.56 19.38 -0.74
N PRO A 43 -24.23 19.29 -1.90
CA PRO A 43 -23.57 19.04 -3.18
C PRO A 43 -22.61 20.17 -3.54
N SER A 44 -21.30 19.88 -3.58
CA SER A 44 -20.23 20.81 -3.95
C SER A 44 -19.50 20.44 -5.23
N PHE A 45 -19.78 19.26 -5.77
CA PHE A 45 -19.18 18.76 -7.01
C PHE A 45 -19.93 19.31 -8.22
N ILE A 46 -19.29 20.17 -8.99
CA ILE A 46 -19.86 20.84 -10.17
C ILE A 46 -19.21 20.29 -11.44
N VAL A 47 -20.03 19.96 -12.42
CA VAL A 47 -19.59 19.54 -13.76
C VAL A 47 -20.04 20.56 -14.77
N SER A 48 -19.11 21.10 -15.55
CA SER A 48 -19.38 22.06 -16.62
C SER A 48 -19.30 21.38 -18.00
N PRO A 49 -20.45 21.14 -18.67
CA PRO A 49 -20.46 20.56 -20.01
C PRO A 49 -19.74 21.44 -21.03
N SER A 50 -19.93 22.76 -20.96
CA SER A 50 -19.33 23.70 -21.92
C SER A 50 -17.80 23.76 -21.85
N LYS A 51 -17.23 23.56 -20.63
CA LYS A 51 -15.78 23.56 -20.41
C LYS A 51 -15.17 22.16 -20.40
N GLN A 52 -16.00 21.11 -20.40
CA GLN A 52 -15.58 19.71 -20.27
C GLN A 52 -14.67 19.46 -19.05
N ILE A 53 -15.00 20.10 -17.90
CA ILE A 53 -14.30 19.98 -16.64
C ILE A 53 -15.29 19.76 -15.50
N TRP A 54 -14.76 19.17 -14.43
CA TRP A 54 -15.43 19.13 -13.13
C TRP A 54 -14.59 19.85 -12.07
N HIS A 55 -15.23 20.37 -11.04
CA HIS A 55 -14.56 20.95 -9.88
C HIS A 55 -15.40 20.75 -8.62
N CYS A 56 -14.74 20.38 -7.53
CA CYS A 56 -15.34 20.33 -6.21
C CYS A 56 -15.03 21.62 -5.44
N PHE A 57 -16.05 22.34 -5.05
CA PHE A 57 -15.93 23.55 -4.21
C PHE A 57 -16.02 23.24 -2.70
N GLY A 58 -16.04 21.96 -2.33
CA GLY A 58 -15.99 21.47 -0.94
C GLY A 58 -14.56 21.24 -0.45
N SER A 59 -14.45 20.42 0.58
CA SER A 59 -13.19 20.23 1.34
C SER A 59 -12.03 19.69 0.52
N CYS A 60 -12.25 18.98 -0.59
CA CYS A 60 -11.14 18.48 -1.41
C CYS A 60 -10.59 19.51 -2.41
N SER A 61 -11.35 20.57 -2.75
CA SER A 61 -10.95 21.63 -3.70
C SER A 61 -10.28 21.14 -4.98
N GLU A 62 -10.72 19.98 -5.49
CA GLU A 62 -10.11 19.33 -6.64
C GLU A 62 -10.97 19.46 -7.89
N GLY A 63 -10.30 19.47 -9.04
CA GLY A 63 -10.96 19.55 -10.33
C GLY A 63 -10.10 18.98 -11.45
N GLY A 64 -10.69 18.82 -12.62
CA GLY A 64 -10.01 18.29 -13.79
C GLY A 64 -10.94 17.91 -14.92
N ASP A 65 -10.42 17.17 -15.88
CA ASP A 65 -11.14 16.60 -17.03
C ASP A 65 -11.58 15.15 -16.76
N ILE A 66 -12.06 14.48 -17.79
CA ILE A 66 -12.50 13.09 -17.74
C ILE A 66 -11.37 12.14 -17.32
N PHE A 67 -10.14 12.41 -17.71
CA PHE A 67 -8.99 11.56 -17.33
C PHE A 67 -8.73 11.65 -15.84
N LYS A 68 -8.66 12.87 -15.29
CA LYS A 68 -8.43 13.07 -13.86
C LYS A 68 -9.59 12.53 -13.02
N PHE A 69 -10.83 12.61 -13.52
CA PHE A 69 -11.96 11.97 -12.89
C PHE A 69 -11.79 10.44 -12.84
N MET A 70 -11.48 9.82 -13.98
CA MET A 70 -11.31 8.38 -14.07
C MET A 70 -10.14 7.88 -13.22
N MET A 71 -9.00 8.58 -13.23
CA MET A 71 -7.87 8.27 -12.38
C MET A 71 -8.25 8.24 -10.89
N LYS A 72 -9.09 9.19 -10.47
CA LYS A 72 -9.51 9.28 -9.06
C LYS A 72 -10.62 8.30 -8.70
N ILE A 73 -11.65 8.16 -9.54
CA ILE A 73 -12.81 7.34 -9.21
C ILE A 73 -12.47 5.85 -9.29
N GLU A 74 -11.65 5.42 -10.24
CA GLU A 74 -11.19 4.05 -10.40
C GLU A 74 -9.86 3.76 -9.68
N GLY A 75 -9.15 4.79 -9.21
CA GLY A 75 -7.83 4.63 -8.60
C GLY A 75 -6.75 4.23 -9.61
N LEU A 76 -6.89 4.67 -10.86
CA LEU A 76 -6.00 4.32 -11.97
C LEU A 76 -4.85 5.32 -12.11
N GLU A 77 -3.73 4.86 -12.67
CA GLU A 77 -2.72 5.76 -13.22
C GLU A 77 -3.16 6.26 -14.62
N PHE A 78 -2.58 7.40 -15.08
CA PHE A 78 -2.97 8.01 -16.35
C PHE A 78 -2.95 7.05 -17.55
N PRO A 79 -1.97 6.15 -17.74
CA PRO A 79 -1.97 5.20 -18.86
C PRO A 79 -3.16 4.24 -18.86
N ASP A 80 -3.64 3.84 -17.69
CA ASP A 80 -4.76 2.91 -17.55
C ASP A 80 -6.09 3.64 -17.71
N ALA A 81 -6.22 4.87 -17.19
CA ALA A 81 -7.36 5.74 -17.43
C ALA A 81 -7.47 6.10 -18.92
N LEU A 82 -6.35 6.37 -19.59
CA LEU A 82 -6.30 6.63 -21.04
C LEU A 82 -6.83 5.43 -21.84
N ARG A 83 -6.43 4.20 -21.49
CA ARG A 83 -6.93 2.99 -22.17
C ARG A 83 -8.42 2.81 -21.98
N LEU A 84 -8.89 2.91 -20.74
CA LEU A 84 -10.30 2.72 -20.42
C LEU A 84 -11.19 3.73 -21.16
N LEU A 85 -10.76 4.99 -21.23
CA LEU A 85 -11.49 6.02 -21.98
C LEU A 85 -11.34 5.86 -23.50
N ALA A 86 -10.19 5.39 -23.99
CA ALA A 86 -10.00 5.09 -25.41
C ALA A 86 -10.91 3.94 -25.87
N ASP A 87 -11.02 2.87 -25.07
CA ASP A 87 -11.92 1.75 -25.34
C ASP A 87 -13.38 2.23 -25.39
N LYS A 88 -13.79 3.09 -24.43
CA LYS A 88 -15.13 3.71 -24.42
C LYS A 88 -15.37 4.62 -25.62
N ALA A 89 -14.35 5.35 -26.05
CA ALA A 89 -14.45 6.31 -27.17
C ALA A 89 -14.28 5.64 -28.54
N GLY A 90 -13.91 4.36 -28.61
CA GLY A 90 -13.53 3.68 -29.84
C GLY A 90 -12.30 4.30 -30.53
N VAL A 91 -11.34 4.81 -29.71
CA VAL A 91 -10.10 5.45 -30.19
C VAL A 91 -8.94 4.46 -30.11
N ALA A 92 -8.27 4.22 -31.24
CA ALA A 92 -7.09 3.37 -31.29
C ALA A 92 -5.88 4.13 -30.71
N LEU A 93 -5.37 3.71 -29.57
CA LEU A 93 -4.15 4.28 -28.99
C LEU A 93 -2.91 3.82 -29.77
N LYS A 94 -1.98 4.75 -30.07
CA LYS A 94 -0.65 4.38 -30.54
C LYS A 94 -0.02 3.40 -29.56
N LYS A 95 0.45 2.29 -30.10
CA LYS A 95 1.05 1.19 -29.33
C LYS A 95 2.17 1.72 -28.44
N GLN A 96 2.02 1.61 -27.12
CA GLN A 96 3.17 1.58 -26.22
C GLN A 96 4.13 0.52 -26.73
N ASP A 97 5.45 0.66 -26.37
CA ASP A 97 6.47 -0.28 -26.82
C ASP A 97 5.87 -1.72 -26.87
N PRO A 98 5.74 -2.31 -28.06
CA PRO A 98 5.01 -3.58 -28.22
C PRO A 98 5.60 -4.68 -27.34
N LYS A 99 6.91 -4.61 -27.01
CA LYS A 99 7.61 -5.56 -26.16
C LYS A 99 7.11 -5.50 -24.71
N LEU A 100 7.04 -4.31 -24.10
CA LEU A 100 6.58 -4.15 -22.71
C LEU A 100 5.11 -4.53 -22.51
N ARG A 101 4.26 -4.19 -23.49
CA ARG A 101 2.84 -4.60 -23.49
C ARG A 101 2.72 -6.12 -23.61
N THR A 102 3.52 -6.72 -24.48
CA THR A 102 3.52 -8.18 -24.70
C THR A 102 4.04 -8.91 -23.45
N GLU A 103 5.08 -8.40 -22.77
CA GLU A 103 5.61 -9.00 -21.53
C GLU A 103 4.61 -8.93 -20.38
N ARG A 104 3.98 -7.77 -20.17
CA ARG A 104 2.92 -7.65 -19.12
C ARG A 104 1.74 -8.58 -19.42
N ALA A 105 1.27 -8.62 -20.65
CA ALA A 105 0.17 -9.50 -21.04
C ALA A 105 0.53 -10.98 -20.85
N LYS A 106 1.74 -11.40 -21.22
CA LYS A 106 2.24 -12.76 -20.99
C LYS A 106 2.31 -13.10 -19.50
N LEU A 107 2.72 -12.15 -18.65
CA LEU A 107 2.77 -12.37 -17.20
C LEU A 107 1.36 -12.55 -16.61
N TYR A 108 0.40 -11.73 -17.00
CA TYR A 108 -1.00 -11.89 -16.57
C TYR A 108 -1.56 -13.23 -17.03
N GLU A 109 -1.37 -13.59 -18.31
CA GLU A 109 -1.83 -14.87 -18.85
C GLU A 109 -1.17 -16.07 -18.13
N PHE A 110 0.13 -15.98 -17.85
CA PHE A 110 0.84 -16.99 -17.07
C PHE A 110 0.25 -17.13 -15.65
N HIS A 111 -0.02 -16.00 -14.97
CA HIS A 111 -0.60 -16.01 -13.63
C HIS A 111 -2.03 -16.57 -13.62
N GLU A 112 -2.85 -16.24 -14.62
CA GLU A 112 -4.19 -16.80 -14.75
C GLU A 112 -4.16 -18.31 -14.95
N ARG A 113 -3.30 -18.80 -15.85
CA ARG A 113 -3.10 -20.25 -16.03
C ARG A 113 -2.57 -20.93 -14.75
N ALA A 114 -1.69 -20.28 -14.00
CA ALA A 114 -1.19 -20.79 -12.73
C ALA A 114 -2.29 -20.89 -11.67
N VAL A 115 -3.19 -19.88 -11.57
CA VAL A 115 -4.35 -19.95 -10.66
C VAL A 115 -5.26 -21.12 -10.98
N ASP A 116 -5.59 -21.34 -12.26
CA ASP A 116 -6.43 -22.46 -12.68
C ASP A 116 -5.77 -23.81 -12.39
N TYR A 117 -4.46 -23.89 -12.62
CA TYR A 117 -3.69 -25.10 -12.27
C TYR A 117 -3.72 -25.37 -10.76
N PHE A 118 -3.37 -24.36 -9.94
CA PHE A 118 -3.36 -24.52 -8.48
C PHE A 118 -4.75 -24.76 -7.90
N GLY A 119 -5.80 -24.20 -8.50
CA GLY A 119 -7.20 -24.46 -8.14
C GLY A 119 -7.57 -25.92 -8.36
N ARG A 120 -7.21 -26.52 -9.51
CA ARG A 120 -7.40 -27.95 -9.80
C ARG A 120 -6.59 -28.83 -8.82
N CYS A 121 -5.34 -28.47 -8.54
CA CYS A 121 -4.53 -29.18 -7.56
C CYS A 121 -5.16 -29.15 -6.17
N LEU A 122 -5.71 -28.00 -5.74
CA LEU A 122 -6.43 -27.90 -4.46
C LEU A 122 -7.67 -28.80 -4.43
N ALA A 123 -8.45 -28.82 -5.51
CA ALA A 123 -9.66 -29.65 -5.60
C ALA A 123 -9.35 -31.15 -5.45
N ALA A 124 -8.19 -31.60 -5.93
CA ALA A 124 -7.73 -32.98 -5.85
C ALA A 124 -7.01 -33.33 -4.51
N ALA A 125 -6.57 -32.33 -3.75
CA ALA A 125 -5.74 -32.49 -2.55
C ALA A 125 -6.59 -32.56 -1.27
N LYS A 126 -6.67 -33.73 -0.63
CA LYS A 126 -7.49 -33.95 0.59
C LYS A 126 -7.03 -33.09 1.77
N GLU A 127 -5.73 -33.11 2.10
CA GLU A 127 -5.19 -32.40 3.28
C GLU A 127 -5.25 -30.85 3.18
N PRO A 128 -4.86 -30.20 2.05
CA PRO A 128 -5.05 -28.77 1.89
C PRO A 128 -6.52 -28.33 2.00
N LEU A 129 -7.45 -29.08 1.42
CA LEU A 129 -8.88 -28.80 1.54
C LEU A 129 -9.39 -28.97 2.97
N LYS A 130 -8.95 -30.01 3.67
CA LYS A 130 -9.27 -30.26 5.08
C LYS A 130 -8.78 -29.10 5.95
N TYR A 131 -7.55 -28.66 5.74
CA TYR A 131 -6.99 -27.50 6.43
C TYR A 131 -7.84 -26.25 6.22
N LEU A 132 -8.20 -25.89 4.98
CA LEU A 132 -9.03 -24.70 4.71
C LEU A 132 -10.41 -24.80 5.36
N LYS A 133 -11.04 -25.97 5.35
CA LYS A 133 -12.31 -26.24 6.05
C LYS A 133 -12.16 -26.09 7.56
N GLN A 134 -11.07 -26.63 8.15
CA GLN A 134 -10.78 -26.49 9.58
C GLN A 134 -10.54 -25.02 9.98
N ARG A 135 -9.98 -24.22 9.08
CA ARG A 135 -9.87 -22.76 9.23
C ARG A 135 -11.22 -22.03 9.06
N GLY A 136 -12.31 -22.74 8.76
CA GLY A 136 -13.67 -22.19 8.67
C GLY A 136 -14.08 -21.72 7.27
N LEU A 137 -13.31 -21.97 6.22
CA LEU A 137 -13.65 -21.53 4.87
C LEU A 137 -14.69 -22.45 4.21
N THR A 138 -15.69 -21.81 3.56
CA THR A 138 -16.67 -22.52 2.74
C THR A 138 -16.15 -22.78 1.33
N LYS A 139 -16.69 -23.80 0.64
CA LYS A 139 -16.38 -24.06 -0.78
C LYS A 139 -16.61 -22.84 -1.66
N LYS A 140 -17.69 -22.07 -1.39
CA LYS A 140 -18.00 -20.82 -2.11
C LYS A 140 -16.90 -19.80 -1.96
N THR A 141 -16.42 -19.57 -0.74
CA THR A 141 -15.34 -18.61 -0.45
C THR A 141 -14.01 -19.02 -1.06
N ILE A 142 -13.67 -20.32 -1.00
CA ILE A 142 -12.48 -20.86 -1.66
C ILE A 142 -12.50 -20.55 -3.16
N LYS A 143 -13.65 -20.73 -3.83
CA LYS A 143 -13.83 -20.42 -5.25
C LYS A 143 -13.79 -18.90 -5.51
N GLU A 144 -14.48 -18.09 -4.69
CA GLU A 144 -14.55 -16.63 -4.83
C GLU A 144 -13.17 -15.98 -4.74
N PHE A 145 -12.30 -16.45 -3.84
CA PHE A 145 -10.93 -16.00 -3.69
C PHE A 145 -9.92 -16.77 -4.53
N ARG A 146 -10.40 -17.71 -5.37
CA ARG A 146 -9.58 -18.51 -6.31
C ARG A 146 -8.40 -19.20 -5.62
N LEU A 147 -8.59 -19.70 -4.37
CA LEU A 147 -7.53 -20.32 -3.60
C LEU A 147 -7.04 -21.59 -4.30
N GLY A 148 -5.74 -21.85 -4.17
CA GLY A 148 -5.08 -22.99 -4.81
C GLY A 148 -4.14 -23.73 -3.88
N TYR A 149 -3.53 -24.79 -4.41
CA TYR A 149 -2.47 -25.54 -3.76
C TYR A 149 -1.37 -25.86 -4.78
N ALA A 150 -0.14 -25.55 -4.41
CA ALA A 150 1.04 -25.92 -5.21
C ALA A 150 1.62 -27.25 -4.69
N PRO A 151 1.47 -28.35 -5.40
CA PRO A 151 2.00 -29.66 -4.98
C PRO A 151 3.54 -29.71 -5.07
N GLU A 152 4.16 -30.70 -4.41
CA GLU A 152 5.62 -30.91 -4.40
C GLU A 152 6.24 -30.91 -5.80
N LYS A 153 5.59 -31.61 -6.73
CA LYS A 153 6.08 -31.77 -8.11
C LYS A 153 5.68 -30.63 -9.06
N THR A 154 5.23 -29.47 -8.52
CA THR A 154 4.85 -28.36 -9.41
C THR A 154 6.06 -27.78 -10.15
N LYS A 155 5.88 -27.57 -11.47
CA LYS A 155 6.84 -26.83 -12.31
C LYS A 155 6.48 -25.33 -12.39
N ALA A 156 5.21 -25.01 -12.18
CA ALA A 156 4.74 -23.62 -12.14
C ALA A 156 5.08 -22.99 -10.79
N LEU A 157 5.89 -21.95 -10.76
CA LEU A 157 6.29 -21.18 -9.56
C LEU A 157 6.86 -22.13 -8.47
N PRO A 158 7.99 -22.78 -8.71
CA PRO A 158 8.55 -23.83 -7.84
C PRO A 158 8.86 -23.38 -6.41
N GLN A 159 9.04 -22.07 -6.18
CA GLN A 159 9.22 -21.48 -4.85
C GLN A 159 8.00 -21.67 -3.94
N PHE A 160 6.83 -22.01 -4.49
CA PHE A 160 5.58 -22.20 -3.74
C PHE A 160 5.23 -23.66 -3.46
N LYS A 161 6.12 -24.61 -3.70
CA LYS A 161 5.89 -26.03 -3.44
C LYS A 161 5.35 -26.29 -2.03
N ASN A 162 4.42 -27.23 -1.92
CA ASN A 162 3.76 -27.65 -0.67
C ASN A 162 3.08 -26.51 0.09
N ARG A 163 2.51 -25.54 -0.64
CA ARG A 163 1.86 -24.37 -0.02
C ARG A 163 0.46 -24.14 -0.56
N ILE A 164 -0.40 -23.62 0.31
CA ILE A 164 -1.69 -23.05 -0.09
C ILE A 164 -1.42 -21.72 -0.75
N ILE A 165 -2.04 -21.50 -1.90
CA ILE A 165 -1.86 -20.33 -2.75
C ILE A 165 -3.03 -19.37 -2.58
N PHE A 166 -2.71 -18.11 -2.35
CA PHE A 166 -3.62 -16.97 -2.28
C PHE A 166 -3.28 -16.04 -3.43
N PRO A 167 -4.08 -16.00 -4.51
CA PRO A 167 -3.88 -15.05 -5.60
C PRO A 167 -4.05 -13.62 -5.11
N ILE A 168 -3.15 -12.73 -5.53
CA ILE A 168 -3.20 -11.30 -5.26
C ILE A 168 -3.58 -10.61 -6.55
N CYS A 169 -4.71 -9.92 -6.55
CA CYS A 169 -5.23 -9.24 -7.73
C CYS A 169 -4.86 -7.75 -7.72
N ASP A 170 -4.71 -7.19 -8.91
CA ASP A 170 -4.70 -5.74 -9.13
C ASP A 170 -6.11 -5.15 -8.96
N LEU A 171 -6.27 -3.84 -9.14
CA LEU A 171 -7.55 -3.16 -9.00
C LEU A 171 -8.62 -3.62 -10.01
N ASN A 172 -8.21 -4.20 -11.13
CA ASN A 172 -9.09 -4.70 -12.19
C ASN A 172 -9.48 -6.17 -11.98
N GLY A 173 -8.91 -6.82 -10.96
CA GLY A 173 -9.17 -8.23 -10.66
C GLY A 173 -8.25 -9.21 -11.39
N HIS A 174 -7.27 -8.73 -12.17
CA HIS A 174 -6.27 -9.60 -12.79
C HIS A 174 -5.25 -10.06 -11.74
N VAL A 175 -4.81 -11.31 -11.84
CA VAL A 175 -3.84 -11.86 -10.90
C VAL A 175 -2.45 -11.29 -11.15
N ALA A 176 -2.01 -10.41 -10.27
CA ALA A 176 -0.71 -9.75 -10.34
C ALA A 176 0.41 -10.56 -9.65
N GLY A 177 0.06 -11.36 -8.63
CA GLY A 177 1.03 -12.13 -7.86
C GLY A 177 0.37 -13.14 -6.92
N PHE A 178 1.15 -13.71 -6.02
CA PHE A 178 0.70 -14.74 -5.10
C PHE A 178 1.31 -14.55 -3.71
N THR A 179 0.53 -14.89 -2.69
CA THR A 179 1.03 -15.24 -1.36
C THR A 179 0.86 -16.74 -1.18
N ALA A 180 1.84 -17.41 -0.62
CA ALA A 180 1.80 -18.85 -0.39
C ALA A 180 2.11 -19.18 1.07
N ARG A 181 1.22 -19.98 1.70
CA ARG A 181 1.34 -20.42 3.09
C ARG A 181 1.74 -21.89 3.14
N VAL A 182 2.74 -22.22 3.95
CA VAL A 182 3.09 -23.62 4.25
C VAL A 182 1.92 -24.31 4.92
N LEU A 183 1.65 -25.55 4.53
CA LEU A 183 0.77 -26.44 5.30
C LEU A 183 1.57 -26.92 6.52
N ASP A 184 1.07 -26.56 7.72
CA ASP A 184 1.51 -27.22 8.95
C ASP A 184 0.91 -28.64 9.00
N VAL A 185 1.30 -29.51 8.08
CA VAL A 185 1.14 -30.94 8.26
C VAL A 185 2.19 -31.29 9.31
N GLY A 186 1.72 -31.64 10.51
CA GLY A 186 2.58 -31.97 11.63
C GLY A 186 3.81 -32.75 11.14
N ALA A 187 4.98 -32.29 11.56
CA ALA A 187 6.23 -32.90 11.20
C ALA A 187 6.08 -34.43 11.38
N THR A 188 5.95 -35.16 10.30
CA THR A 188 6.18 -36.60 10.32
C THR A 188 7.62 -36.75 10.80
N PRO A 189 7.88 -37.41 11.93
CA PRO A 189 9.25 -37.69 12.34
C PRO A 189 9.86 -38.64 11.31
N CYS A 190 10.46 -38.06 10.27
CA CYS A 190 11.30 -38.83 9.36
C CYS A 190 12.70 -38.83 9.97
N GLY A 191 12.90 -39.63 10.99
CA GLY A 191 14.17 -39.77 11.65
C GLY A 191 14.32 -41.18 12.20
N ARG A 192 15.40 -41.86 11.82
CA ARG A 192 15.82 -43.11 12.45
C ARG A 192 16.04 -42.86 13.95
N PRO A 193 15.68 -43.79 14.86
CA PRO A 193 15.94 -43.66 16.29
C PRO A 193 17.44 -43.51 16.55
N GLY A 194 17.87 -42.41 17.21
CA GLY A 194 19.25 -42.27 17.69
C GLY A 194 20.04 -41.04 17.22
N GLN A 195 19.48 -40.17 16.38
CA GLN A 195 20.18 -38.91 16.03
C GLN A 195 19.45 -37.69 16.61
N ALA A 196 20.13 -36.93 17.48
CA ALA A 196 19.68 -35.66 17.97
C ALA A 196 19.64 -34.68 16.78
N HIS A 197 18.43 -34.42 16.24
CA HIS A 197 18.25 -33.46 15.14
C HIS A 197 18.24 -32.04 15.67
N ARG A 198 19.20 -31.21 15.21
CA ARG A 198 19.00 -29.77 15.13
C ARG A 198 17.73 -29.52 14.32
N PRO A 199 16.76 -28.75 14.84
CA PRO A 199 15.59 -28.39 14.02
C PRO A 199 16.10 -27.68 12.77
N ALA A 200 15.74 -28.20 11.59
CA ALA A 200 15.99 -27.52 10.33
C ALA A 200 15.39 -26.10 10.42
N PRO A 201 16.03 -25.06 9.86
CA PRO A 201 15.49 -23.70 9.90
C PRO A 201 14.06 -23.75 9.34
N THR A 202 13.08 -23.43 10.19
CA THR A 202 11.67 -23.54 9.85
C THR A 202 11.38 -22.65 8.66
N ALA A 203 10.95 -23.25 7.56
CA ALA A 203 10.59 -22.51 6.34
C ALA A 203 9.58 -21.40 6.69
N PRO A 204 9.72 -20.17 6.14
CA PRO A 204 8.85 -19.06 6.48
C PRO A 204 7.39 -19.44 6.23
N LYS A 205 6.52 -19.14 7.22
CA LYS A 205 5.09 -19.50 7.21
C LYS A 205 4.38 -18.96 5.97
N TYR A 206 4.72 -17.74 5.55
CA TYR A 206 4.23 -17.11 4.33
C TYR A 206 5.39 -16.63 3.47
N ILE A 207 5.24 -16.80 2.16
CA ILE A 207 6.12 -16.20 1.14
C ILE A 207 5.26 -15.51 0.10
N ASN A 208 5.77 -14.40 -0.46
CA ASN A 208 5.09 -13.64 -1.52
C ASN A 208 5.84 -13.79 -2.84
N SER A 209 5.16 -13.54 -3.96
CA SER A 209 5.82 -13.33 -5.25
C SER A 209 6.89 -12.25 -5.14
N PRO A 210 8.02 -12.39 -5.85
CA PRO A 210 8.97 -11.29 -6.03
C PRO A 210 8.33 -10.13 -6.80
N ASP A 211 8.88 -8.93 -6.63
CA ASP A 211 8.46 -7.78 -7.43
C ASP A 211 8.66 -8.04 -8.92
N SER A 212 7.71 -7.59 -9.74
CA SER A 212 7.70 -7.79 -11.20
C SER A 212 7.08 -6.57 -11.91
N LEU A 213 6.95 -6.65 -13.25
CA LEU A 213 6.29 -5.60 -14.04
C LEU A 213 4.82 -5.39 -13.69
N ILE A 214 4.16 -6.41 -13.11
CA ILE A 214 2.73 -6.39 -12.77
C ILE A 214 2.48 -6.48 -11.25
N TYR A 215 3.49 -6.77 -10.45
CA TYR A 215 3.39 -6.91 -9.01
C TYR A 215 4.46 -6.10 -8.28
N LYS A 216 4.03 -5.21 -7.40
CA LYS A 216 4.90 -4.53 -6.42
C LYS A 216 4.24 -4.62 -5.06
N LYS A 217 4.88 -5.31 -4.12
CA LYS A 217 4.32 -5.53 -2.79
C LYS A 217 3.93 -4.23 -2.07
N SER A 218 4.69 -3.15 -2.26
CA SER A 218 4.42 -1.85 -1.67
C SER A 218 3.22 -1.10 -2.27
N LEU A 219 2.71 -1.53 -3.43
CA LEU A 219 1.63 -0.86 -4.16
C LEU A 219 0.33 -1.68 -4.18
N ILE A 220 0.32 -2.87 -3.57
CA ILE A 220 -0.83 -3.78 -3.63
C ILE A 220 -1.36 -4.04 -2.21
N LEU A 221 -2.69 -4.17 -2.11
CA LEU A 221 -3.40 -4.58 -0.91
C LEU A 221 -4.24 -5.81 -1.24
N PHE A 222 -4.09 -6.87 -0.46
CA PHE A 222 -4.87 -8.09 -0.66
C PHE A 222 -6.37 -7.84 -0.44
N GLY A 223 -7.17 -8.25 -1.40
CA GLY A 223 -8.63 -8.14 -1.37
C GLY A 223 -9.18 -6.76 -1.76
N LEU A 224 -8.35 -5.78 -2.15
CA LEU A 224 -8.81 -4.44 -2.50
C LEU A 224 -9.67 -4.45 -3.79
N ASP A 225 -9.36 -5.33 -4.74
CA ASP A 225 -10.18 -5.57 -5.94
C ASP A 225 -11.65 -5.82 -5.60
N LYS A 226 -11.90 -6.61 -4.54
CA LYS A 226 -13.23 -6.98 -4.05
C LYS A 226 -13.80 -5.98 -3.03
N ALA A 227 -12.94 -5.26 -2.32
CA ALA A 227 -13.32 -4.39 -1.22
C ALA A 227 -13.64 -2.96 -1.66
N LYS A 228 -13.09 -2.47 -2.78
CA LYS A 228 -13.10 -1.06 -3.21
C LYS A 228 -14.51 -0.43 -3.19
N GLU A 229 -15.51 -1.11 -3.72
CA GLU A 229 -16.90 -0.61 -3.73
C GLU A 229 -17.52 -0.56 -2.32
N ALA A 230 -17.29 -1.61 -1.52
CA ALA A 230 -17.78 -1.66 -0.15
C ALA A 230 -17.10 -0.60 0.73
N ILE A 231 -15.82 -0.29 0.49
CA ILE A 231 -15.08 0.78 1.16
C ILE A 231 -15.72 2.13 0.83
N ARG A 232 -15.97 2.43 -0.44
CA ARG A 232 -16.65 3.66 -0.85
C ARG A 232 -18.04 3.76 -0.25
N LYS A 233 -18.87 2.73 -0.42
CA LYS A 233 -20.27 2.72 0.05
C LYS A 233 -20.37 2.92 1.56
N LYS A 234 -19.48 2.30 2.34
CA LYS A 234 -19.46 2.42 3.81
C LYS A 234 -18.62 3.59 4.31
N ASN A 235 -17.89 4.26 3.42
CA ASN A 235 -16.92 5.29 3.74
C ASN A 235 -15.96 4.84 4.88
N LEU A 236 -15.49 3.61 4.82
CA LEU A 236 -14.62 3.00 5.84
C LEU A 236 -13.83 1.86 5.23
N CYS A 237 -12.51 1.90 5.37
CA CYS A 237 -11.61 0.78 5.09
C CYS A 237 -11.22 0.11 6.42
N ILE A 238 -11.30 -1.21 6.48
CA ILE A 238 -10.82 -2.01 7.59
C ILE A 238 -9.52 -2.69 7.15
N LEU A 239 -8.42 -2.39 7.85
CA LEU A 239 -7.13 -3.00 7.62
C LEU A 239 -6.88 -4.10 8.65
N VAL A 240 -6.55 -5.28 8.15
CA VAL A 240 -6.13 -6.46 8.93
C VAL A 240 -4.72 -6.88 8.54
N GLU A 241 -4.08 -7.77 9.31
CA GLU A 241 -2.71 -8.19 9.03
C GLU A 241 -2.64 -9.28 7.94
N GLY A 242 -3.52 -10.26 8.02
CA GLY A 242 -3.43 -11.48 7.23
C GLY A 242 -4.47 -11.64 6.13
N ASN A 243 -4.10 -12.40 5.09
CA ASN A 243 -5.01 -12.73 3.99
C ASN A 243 -6.22 -13.57 4.47
N MET A 244 -6.01 -14.43 5.47
CA MET A 244 -7.10 -15.23 6.04
C MET A 244 -8.14 -14.35 6.73
N ASP A 245 -7.71 -13.25 7.39
CA ASP A 245 -8.61 -12.32 8.06
C ASP A 245 -9.50 -11.59 7.07
N VAL A 246 -8.94 -11.20 5.91
CA VAL A 246 -9.72 -10.63 4.80
C VAL A 246 -10.76 -11.63 4.31
N ILE A 247 -10.33 -12.85 3.98
CA ILE A 247 -11.21 -13.88 3.41
C ILE A 247 -12.35 -14.23 4.36
N MET A 248 -12.03 -14.43 5.65
CA MET A 248 -13.03 -14.73 6.67
C MET A 248 -13.97 -13.55 6.91
N SER A 249 -13.48 -12.33 6.90
CA SER A 249 -14.30 -11.12 7.00
C SER A 249 -15.28 -11.00 5.83
N HIS A 250 -14.82 -11.21 4.61
CA HIS A 250 -15.66 -11.21 3.41
C HIS A 250 -16.72 -12.31 3.47
N GLN A 251 -16.35 -13.52 3.91
CA GLN A 251 -17.29 -14.62 4.15
C GLN A 251 -18.33 -14.27 5.21
N ALA A 252 -17.94 -13.50 6.23
CA ALA A 252 -18.84 -13.00 7.26
C ALA A 252 -19.74 -11.84 6.81
N GLY A 253 -19.63 -11.37 5.55
CA GLY A 253 -20.40 -10.27 4.97
C GLY A 253 -19.80 -8.88 5.22
N VAL A 254 -18.60 -8.79 5.80
CA VAL A 254 -17.86 -7.55 5.97
C VAL A 254 -16.87 -7.41 4.82
N LYS A 255 -17.32 -6.78 3.72
CA LYS A 255 -16.55 -6.74 2.46
C LYS A 255 -15.58 -5.57 2.32
N ASN A 256 -15.59 -4.58 3.21
CA ASN A 256 -14.69 -3.42 3.20
C ASN A 256 -13.38 -3.67 3.97
N VAL A 257 -12.82 -4.88 3.87
CA VAL A 257 -11.62 -5.36 4.58
C VAL A 257 -10.52 -5.65 3.58
N VAL A 258 -9.31 -5.18 3.88
CA VAL A 258 -8.08 -5.40 3.10
C VAL A 258 -6.91 -5.77 4.00
N ALA A 259 -5.84 -6.37 3.44
CA ALA A 259 -4.61 -6.64 4.17
C ALA A 259 -3.36 -6.16 3.43
N SER A 260 -2.32 -5.82 4.21
CA SER A 260 -0.98 -5.50 3.70
C SER A 260 -0.13 -6.74 3.36
N SER A 261 -0.66 -7.95 3.61
CA SER A 261 -0.03 -9.24 3.30
C SER A 261 1.34 -9.47 3.97
N GLY A 262 1.38 -9.34 5.31
CA GLY A 262 2.55 -9.75 6.11
C GLY A 262 3.67 -8.71 6.22
N SER A 263 3.37 -7.44 6.01
CA SER A 263 4.25 -6.30 6.33
C SER A 263 3.44 -5.17 6.96
N ALA A 264 4.11 -4.29 7.71
CA ALA A 264 3.49 -3.03 8.11
C ALA A 264 2.98 -2.28 6.87
N LEU A 265 1.82 -1.62 6.99
CA LEU A 265 1.28 -0.79 5.92
C LEU A 265 2.30 0.27 5.50
N GLY A 266 2.56 0.37 4.20
CA GLY A 266 3.43 1.39 3.62
C GLY A 266 2.67 2.68 3.28
N LEU A 267 3.41 3.78 3.09
CA LEU A 267 2.84 5.07 2.71
C LEU A 267 2.06 4.98 1.39
N ASP A 268 2.57 4.25 0.41
CA ASP A 268 1.92 4.13 -0.90
C ASP A 268 0.62 3.33 -0.82
N GLN A 269 0.59 2.25 -0.02
CA GLN A 269 -0.63 1.50 0.26
C GLN A 269 -1.67 2.36 0.98
N LEU A 270 -1.25 3.21 1.92
CA LEU A 270 -2.13 4.15 2.61
C LEU A 270 -2.70 5.20 1.65
N LYS A 271 -1.88 5.75 0.74
CA LYS A 271 -2.34 6.64 -0.33
C LYS A 271 -3.36 5.96 -1.25
N ILE A 272 -3.20 4.67 -1.53
CA ILE A 272 -4.19 3.91 -2.31
C ILE A 272 -5.52 3.83 -1.54
N ILE A 273 -5.51 3.50 -0.24
CA ILE A 273 -6.73 3.49 0.59
C ILE A 273 -7.38 4.88 0.60
N LYS A 274 -6.58 5.94 0.72
CA LYS A 274 -7.06 7.33 0.79
C LYS A 274 -7.83 7.78 -0.46
N ARG A 275 -7.60 7.14 -1.62
CA ARG A 275 -8.40 7.36 -2.84
C ARG A 275 -9.87 6.91 -2.70
N TYR A 276 -10.16 6.02 -1.76
CA TYR A 276 -11.49 5.45 -1.55
C TYR A 276 -12.17 5.99 -0.31
N THR A 277 -11.41 6.31 0.75
CA THR A 277 -11.95 6.84 2.02
C THR A 277 -10.84 7.44 2.89
N ASN A 278 -11.19 8.48 3.66
CA ASN A 278 -10.32 9.00 4.72
C ASN A 278 -10.51 8.27 6.06
N ASN A 279 -11.46 7.32 6.17
CA ASN A 279 -11.75 6.62 7.40
C ASN A 279 -11.10 5.23 7.38
N LEU A 280 -10.24 4.96 8.37
CA LEU A 280 -9.49 3.72 8.51
C LEU A 280 -9.81 3.07 9.85
N ALA A 281 -10.12 1.78 9.87
CA ALA A 281 -10.21 1.00 11.09
C ALA A 281 -9.13 -0.09 11.08
N LEU A 282 -8.32 -0.15 12.13
CA LEU A 282 -7.19 -1.06 12.26
C LEU A 282 -7.58 -2.21 13.17
N ALA A 283 -7.52 -3.44 12.69
CA ALA A 283 -7.73 -4.65 13.48
C ALA A 283 -6.45 -5.48 13.44
N PHE A 284 -5.63 -5.29 14.45
CA PHE A 284 -4.38 -6.01 14.63
C PHE A 284 -4.56 -7.16 15.63
N ASP A 285 -3.68 -8.14 15.53
CA ASP A 285 -3.62 -9.25 16.47
C ASP A 285 -3.43 -8.73 17.90
N SER A 286 -4.05 -9.37 18.88
CA SER A 286 -3.99 -8.95 20.29
C SER A 286 -2.55 -8.82 20.81
N ASP A 287 -1.65 -9.68 20.30
CA ASP A 287 -0.23 -9.73 20.66
C ASP A 287 0.58 -8.62 19.95
N SER A 288 0.05 -8.08 18.84
CA SER A 288 0.74 -7.10 17.99
C SER A 288 0.29 -5.65 18.22
N ALA A 289 -0.78 -5.42 19.02
CA ALA A 289 -1.30 -4.07 19.29
C ALA A 289 -0.24 -3.09 19.86
N GLY A 290 0.83 -3.60 20.48
CA GLY A 290 2.03 -2.87 20.87
C GLY A 290 3.22 -3.02 19.92
N GLY A 291 3.09 -3.77 18.83
CA GLY A 291 4.19 -4.10 17.92
C GLY A 291 4.66 -2.90 17.07
N LYS A 292 5.95 -2.93 16.66
CA LYS A 292 6.56 -1.85 15.85
C LYS A 292 5.81 -1.60 14.54
N ALA A 293 5.23 -2.65 13.93
CA ALA A 293 4.49 -2.56 12.68
C ALA A 293 3.17 -1.81 12.85
N THR A 294 2.42 -2.13 13.91
CA THR A 294 1.17 -1.46 14.29
C THR A 294 1.40 0.01 14.56
N LYS A 295 2.41 0.32 15.39
CA LYS A 295 2.79 1.70 15.73
C LYS A 295 3.13 2.50 14.45
N ARG A 296 3.91 1.92 13.53
CA ARG A 296 4.26 2.57 12.27
C ARG A 296 3.02 2.86 11.41
N THR A 297 2.07 1.92 11.32
CA THR A 297 0.81 2.12 10.58
C THR A 297 -0.02 3.24 11.19
N ILE A 298 -0.09 3.31 12.52
CA ILE A 298 -0.80 4.36 13.25
C ILE A 298 -0.13 5.72 13.01
N ASP A 299 1.19 5.78 13.12
CA ASP A 299 1.96 7.00 12.88
C ASP A 299 1.70 7.54 11.46
N LEU A 300 1.76 6.67 10.44
CA LEU A 300 1.45 7.04 9.05
C LEU A 300 0.00 7.52 8.89
N ALA A 301 -0.96 6.88 9.56
CA ALA A 301 -2.36 7.27 9.48
C ALA A 301 -2.59 8.67 10.08
N ILE A 302 -1.96 8.98 11.20
CA ILE A 302 -1.99 10.31 11.84
C ILE A 302 -1.34 11.36 10.92
N GLU A 303 -0.12 11.09 10.40
CA GLU A 303 0.62 11.98 9.51
C GLU A 303 -0.13 12.28 8.21
N GLN A 304 -0.92 11.33 7.72
CA GLN A 304 -1.75 11.49 6.53
C GLN A 304 -3.16 12.02 6.85
N GLU A 305 -3.42 12.49 8.06
CA GLU A 305 -4.72 13.04 8.51
C GLU A 305 -5.91 12.11 8.24
N MET A 306 -5.71 10.81 8.42
CA MET A 306 -6.80 9.84 8.30
C MET A 306 -7.57 9.72 9.62
N ASN A 307 -8.88 9.61 9.53
CA ASN A 307 -9.76 9.33 10.66
C ASN A 307 -9.59 7.86 11.08
N ALA A 308 -8.52 7.57 11.81
CA ALA A 308 -8.17 6.20 12.14
C ALA A 308 -8.75 5.76 13.50
N LYS A 309 -9.27 4.52 13.53
CA LYS A 309 -9.85 3.86 14.71
C LYS A 309 -9.15 2.53 14.94
N ILE A 310 -9.16 2.06 16.18
CA ILE A 310 -8.68 0.73 16.55
C ILE A 310 -9.86 -0.16 16.90
N ILE A 311 -9.89 -1.34 16.27
CA ILE A 311 -10.82 -2.42 16.60
C ILE A 311 -10.13 -3.31 17.63
N ILE A 312 -10.67 -3.35 18.85
CA ILE A 312 -10.14 -4.17 19.92
C ILE A 312 -10.72 -5.57 19.79
N LEU A 313 -9.86 -6.57 19.63
CA LEU A 313 -10.22 -7.97 19.56
C LEU A 313 -10.12 -8.64 20.92
N LYS A 314 -11.03 -9.56 21.23
CA LYS A 314 -10.95 -10.45 22.39
C LYS A 314 -10.22 -11.76 22.07
N ASP A 315 -10.12 -12.06 20.78
CA ASP A 315 -9.44 -13.23 20.23
C ASP A 315 -8.09 -12.83 19.64
N LYS A 316 -7.31 -13.84 19.24
CA LYS A 316 -5.98 -13.64 18.69
C LYS A 316 -6.02 -12.78 17.43
N ASP A 317 -6.88 -13.13 16.48
CA ASP A 317 -7.02 -12.47 15.19
C ASP A 317 -8.51 -12.42 14.74
N PRO A 318 -8.84 -11.59 13.72
CA PRO A 318 -10.19 -11.51 13.17
C PRO A 318 -10.74 -12.85 12.66
N ALA A 319 -9.91 -13.70 12.04
CA ALA A 319 -10.34 -14.98 11.47
C ALA A 319 -10.79 -15.96 12.57
N ASP A 320 -10.06 -16.05 13.68
CA ASP A 320 -10.42 -16.89 14.82
C ASP A 320 -11.68 -16.38 15.53
N LEU A 321 -11.83 -15.04 15.69
CA LEU A 321 -13.06 -14.43 16.21
C LEU A 321 -14.28 -14.77 15.32
N ILE A 322 -14.15 -14.63 13.99
CA ILE A 322 -15.22 -14.88 13.03
C ILE A 322 -15.61 -16.37 13.02
N LYS A 323 -14.61 -17.26 13.07
CA LYS A 323 -14.84 -18.71 13.12
C LYS A 323 -15.68 -19.09 14.34
N ARG A 324 -15.44 -18.45 15.48
CA ARG A 324 -16.18 -18.69 16.72
C ARG A 324 -17.54 -18.00 16.72
N ASN A 325 -17.58 -16.73 16.34
CA ASN A 325 -18.80 -15.93 16.36
C ASN A 325 -18.75 -14.76 15.35
N LYS A 326 -19.41 -14.96 14.21
CA LYS A 326 -19.52 -13.97 13.14
C LYS A 326 -20.08 -12.61 13.60
N LEU A 327 -21.07 -12.61 14.51
CA LEU A 327 -21.68 -11.37 15.01
C LEU A 327 -20.76 -10.61 15.94
N ALA A 328 -19.84 -11.30 16.64
CA ALA A 328 -18.85 -10.65 17.51
C ALA A 328 -17.89 -9.76 16.70
N TRP A 329 -17.50 -10.18 15.49
CA TRP A 329 -16.70 -9.35 14.58
C TRP A 329 -17.42 -8.05 14.20
N GLN A 330 -18.69 -8.14 13.80
CA GLN A 330 -19.48 -6.96 13.46
C GLN A 330 -19.67 -6.01 14.67
N LYS A 331 -19.83 -6.57 15.87
CA LYS A 331 -19.91 -5.80 17.12
C LYS A 331 -18.58 -5.11 17.45
N ALA A 332 -17.46 -5.81 17.24
CA ALA A 332 -16.11 -5.23 17.45
C ALA A 332 -15.87 -4.03 16.53
N ILE A 333 -16.23 -4.15 15.24
CA ILE A 333 -16.12 -3.04 14.27
C ILE A 333 -16.96 -1.82 14.73
N LYS A 334 -18.20 -2.03 15.16
CA LYS A 334 -19.06 -0.94 15.66
C LYS A 334 -18.50 -0.25 16.89
N LYS A 335 -17.77 -0.99 17.75
CA LYS A 335 -17.13 -0.50 18.99
C LYS A 335 -15.71 0.05 18.77
N ALA A 336 -15.25 0.17 17.52
CA ALA A 336 -13.92 0.71 17.22
C ALA A 336 -13.72 2.10 17.83
N LYS A 337 -12.61 2.30 18.53
CA LYS A 337 -12.26 3.55 19.21
C LYS A 337 -11.34 4.41 18.35
N PRO A 338 -11.51 5.75 18.30
CA PRO A 338 -10.51 6.64 17.72
C PRO A 338 -9.12 6.38 18.33
N ILE A 339 -8.07 6.44 17.53
CA ILE A 339 -6.70 6.11 17.95
C ILE A 339 -6.29 6.88 19.20
N MET A 340 -6.46 8.20 19.19
CA MET A 340 -6.06 9.03 20.32
C MET A 340 -6.83 8.66 21.59
N LYS A 341 -8.14 8.40 21.46
CA LYS A 341 -8.94 7.94 22.61
C LYS A 341 -8.45 6.59 23.14
N TYR A 342 -8.09 5.66 22.25
CA TYR A 342 -7.54 4.37 22.66
C TYR A 342 -6.25 4.52 23.46
N TYR A 343 -5.28 5.31 22.98
CA TYR A 343 -4.03 5.53 23.70
C TYR A 343 -4.21 6.28 25.02
N PHE A 344 -5.13 7.23 25.07
CA PHE A 344 -5.50 7.88 26.32
C PHE A 344 -6.07 6.87 27.32
N ASP A 345 -7.08 6.09 26.91
CA ASP A 345 -7.68 5.07 27.78
C ASP A 345 -6.63 4.07 28.28
N ASP A 346 -5.73 3.60 27.42
CA ASP A 346 -4.68 2.62 27.73
C ASP A 346 -3.62 3.20 28.69
N ALA A 347 -3.16 4.43 28.45
CA ALA A 347 -2.17 5.09 29.29
C ALA A 347 -2.70 5.33 30.72
N PHE A 348 -3.94 5.81 30.84
CA PHE A 348 -4.58 6.06 32.14
C PHE A 348 -5.04 4.78 32.85
N LEU A 349 -5.19 3.67 32.14
CA LEU A 349 -5.43 2.36 32.75
C LEU A 349 -4.14 1.79 33.36
N LYS A 350 -2.99 2.02 32.71
CA LYS A 350 -1.68 1.47 33.12
C LYS A 350 -1.00 2.26 34.20
N PHE A 351 -1.20 3.58 34.25
CA PHE A 351 -0.47 4.47 35.11
C PHE A 351 -1.42 5.37 35.94
N ASN A 352 -1.11 5.54 37.20
CA ASN A 352 -1.90 6.38 38.10
C ASN A 352 -1.59 7.88 37.87
N PRO A 353 -2.59 8.70 37.44
CA PRO A 353 -2.38 10.11 37.18
C PRO A 353 -2.19 10.99 38.42
N GLU A 354 -2.45 10.48 39.61
CA GLU A 354 -2.24 11.24 40.88
C GLU A 354 -0.78 11.16 41.32
N LYS A 355 -0.01 10.13 40.93
CA LYS A 355 1.41 9.98 41.24
C LYS A 355 2.29 10.66 40.20
N VAL A 356 3.39 11.29 40.66
CA VAL A 356 4.35 12.01 39.80
C VAL A 356 4.93 11.09 38.72
N GLU A 357 5.30 9.85 39.10
CA GLU A 357 5.82 8.85 38.14
C GLU A 357 4.78 8.48 37.09
N GLY A 358 3.52 8.31 37.52
CA GLY A 358 2.42 8.00 36.61
C GLY A 358 2.16 9.13 35.64
N LYS A 359 2.18 10.40 36.09
CA LYS A 359 2.06 11.58 35.19
C LYS A 359 3.16 11.61 34.14
N LYS A 360 4.42 11.33 34.53
CA LYS A 360 5.57 11.28 33.64
C LYS A 360 5.42 10.19 32.56
N GLU A 361 5.04 8.97 32.95
CA GLU A 361 4.87 7.86 32.00
C GLU A 361 3.68 8.10 31.06
N ILE A 362 2.55 8.64 31.54
CA ILE A 362 1.41 9.05 30.71
C ILE A 362 1.86 10.10 29.68
N ALA A 363 2.56 11.14 30.11
CA ALA A 363 3.06 12.18 29.22
C ALA A 363 4.06 11.63 28.19
N LYS A 364 4.97 10.76 28.58
CA LYS A 364 5.96 10.11 27.72
C LYS A 364 5.32 9.26 26.62
N ILE A 365 4.16 8.65 26.87
CA ILE A 365 3.41 7.87 25.87
C ILE A 365 2.61 8.79 24.95
N LEU A 366 1.89 9.77 25.51
CA LEU A 366 0.90 10.54 24.76
C LEU A 366 1.48 11.74 23.99
N LEU A 367 2.47 12.45 24.54
CA LEU A 367 3.04 13.64 23.90
C LEU A 367 3.68 13.36 22.54
N PRO A 368 4.42 12.27 22.31
CA PRO A 368 4.94 11.95 20.98
C PRO A 368 3.84 11.71 19.94
N LEU A 369 2.70 11.14 20.34
CA LEU A 369 1.55 10.92 19.46
C LEU A 369 0.86 12.24 19.13
N VAL A 370 0.63 13.09 20.13
CA VAL A 370 0.04 14.41 19.96
C VAL A 370 0.93 15.29 19.07
N LYS A 371 2.27 15.23 19.21
CA LYS A 371 3.21 15.98 18.38
C LYS A 371 3.06 15.67 16.89
N ARG A 372 2.69 14.44 16.52
CA ARG A 372 2.52 14.00 15.13
C ARG A 372 1.22 14.44 14.47
N ILE A 373 0.26 14.95 15.23
CA ILE A 373 -0.98 15.46 14.67
C ILE A 373 -0.67 16.72 13.87
N PRO A 374 -0.92 16.76 12.53
CA PRO A 374 -0.59 17.92 11.71
C PRO A 374 -1.50 19.11 12.02
N ASN A 375 -2.78 18.84 12.30
CA ASN A 375 -3.78 19.88 12.60
C ASN A 375 -3.52 20.48 14.00
N LYS A 376 -3.20 21.77 14.03
CA LYS A 376 -2.86 22.48 15.27
C LYS A 376 -4.03 22.60 16.26
N ILE A 377 -5.25 22.75 15.75
CA ILE A 377 -6.45 22.83 16.61
C ILE A 377 -6.66 21.50 17.34
N GLU A 378 -6.56 20.39 16.60
CA GLU A 378 -6.66 19.06 17.17
C GLU A 378 -5.51 18.77 18.15
N GLN A 379 -4.28 19.20 17.83
CA GLN A 379 -3.13 19.07 18.70
C GLN A 379 -3.37 19.77 20.05
N VAL A 380 -3.84 21.04 20.01
CA VAL A 380 -4.20 21.82 21.22
C VAL A 380 -5.28 21.13 22.00
N HIS A 381 -6.36 20.64 21.37
CA HIS A 381 -7.43 19.91 22.04
C HIS A 381 -6.90 18.71 22.87
N TRP A 382 -6.00 17.92 22.30
CA TRP A 382 -5.44 16.76 23.00
C TRP A 382 -4.48 17.14 24.12
N ILE A 383 -3.71 18.24 23.96
CA ILE A 383 -2.85 18.79 25.02
C ILE A 383 -3.70 19.25 26.21
N GLN A 384 -4.75 20.03 25.95
CA GLN A 384 -5.67 20.51 26.99
C GLN A 384 -6.31 19.34 27.74
N LYS A 385 -6.77 18.34 27.00
CA LYS A 385 -7.35 17.14 27.59
C LYS A 385 -6.37 16.37 28.47
N LEU A 386 -5.09 16.28 28.04
CA LEU A 386 -4.03 15.65 28.83
C LEU A 386 -3.75 16.48 30.10
N ALA A 387 -3.53 17.78 29.95
CA ALA A 387 -3.26 18.74 31.03
C ALA A 387 -4.30 18.63 32.14
N ASN A 388 -5.58 18.70 31.77
CA ASN A 388 -6.69 18.59 32.69
C ASN A 388 -6.72 17.22 33.44
N LYS A 389 -6.44 16.12 32.73
CA LYS A 389 -6.49 14.79 33.32
C LYS A 389 -5.32 14.48 34.28
N ILE A 390 -4.13 15.00 33.98
CA ILE A 390 -2.95 14.80 34.88
C ILE A 390 -2.74 15.96 35.85
N LYS A 391 -3.60 17.00 35.82
CA LYS A 391 -3.51 18.20 36.63
C LYS A 391 -2.13 18.88 36.54
N VAL A 392 -1.73 19.25 35.35
CA VAL A 392 -0.48 19.93 35.02
C VAL A 392 -0.81 21.09 34.07
N ASP A 393 -0.09 22.23 34.21
CA ASP A 393 -0.27 23.39 33.35
C ASP A 393 0.00 23.04 31.85
N GLU A 394 -0.87 23.50 30.96
CA GLU A 394 -0.76 23.28 29.52
C GLU A 394 0.57 23.78 28.96
N LYS A 395 1.09 24.91 29.48
CA LYS A 395 2.37 25.51 29.05
C LYS A 395 3.53 24.53 29.19
N ILE A 396 3.57 23.78 30.31
CA ILE A 396 4.60 22.78 30.57
C ILE A 396 4.55 21.66 29.51
N LEU A 397 3.34 21.25 29.11
CA LEU A 397 3.18 20.20 28.08
C LEU A 397 3.54 20.72 26.70
N PHE A 398 3.25 21.99 26.39
CA PHE A 398 3.70 22.63 25.16
C PHE A 398 5.22 22.76 25.08
N GLU A 399 5.89 23.12 26.18
CA GLU A 399 7.34 23.14 26.26
C GLU A 399 7.94 21.76 26.08
N GLN A 400 7.37 20.74 26.75
CA GLN A 400 7.83 19.35 26.58
C GLN A 400 7.65 18.86 25.15
N ILE A 401 6.53 19.15 24.49
CA ILE A 401 6.33 18.80 23.05
C ILE A 401 7.36 19.49 22.16
N SER A 402 7.67 20.75 22.44
CA SER A 402 8.67 21.52 21.67
C SER A 402 10.06 20.92 21.86
N ASN A 403 10.41 20.55 23.08
CA ASN A 403 11.69 19.95 23.45
C ASN A 403 11.83 18.48 23.05
N LEU A 404 10.72 17.78 22.77
CA LEU A 404 10.82 16.49 22.13
C LEU A 404 11.57 16.71 20.83
N LYS A 405 12.89 16.44 20.79
CA LYS A 405 13.69 16.39 19.56
C LYS A 405 12.81 15.71 18.54
N SER A 406 12.67 16.33 17.38
CA SER A 406 11.90 15.75 16.28
C SER A 406 12.50 14.39 15.97
N GLN A 407 12.04 13.35 16.62
CA GLN A 407 12.17 11.96 16.18
C GLN A 407 11.28 11.71 14.97
N ILE A 408 10.78 12.79 14.34
CA ILE A 408 10.63 12.88 12.91
C ILE A 408 12.04 13.06 12.36
N SER A 409 12.94 12.11 12.63
CA SER A 409 13.87 11.73 11.61
C SER A 409 12.99 11.57 10.37
N LYS A 410 13.18 12.45 9.35
CA LYS A 410 13.21 11.97 7.95
C LYS A 410 13.49 10.49 8.05
N PRO A 411 12.72 9.57 7.41
CA PRO A 411 13.06 8.18 7.51
C PRO A 411 14.57 8.14 7.33
N GLN A 412 15.31 8.15 8.41
CA GLN A 412 16.62 7.60 8.41
C GLN A 412 16.29 6.17 8.06
N LEU A 413 16.42 5.90 6.76
CA LEU A 413 16.86 4.63 6.28
C LEU A 413 18.07 4.23 7.16
N LYS A 414 17.82 3.83 8.39
CA LYS A 414 18.56 2.78 9.02
C LYS A 414 18.03 1.50 8.40
N THR A 415 18.21 1.40 7.10
CA THR A 415 18.43 0.19 6.36
C THR A 415 19.83 -0.35 6.75
N GLN A 416 19.91 -0.76 8.00
CA GLN A 416 20.76 -1.88 8.32
C GLN A 416 19.81 -3.07 8.39
N ASN A 417 19.84 -3.86 7.30
CA ASN A 417 19.12 -5.11 7.05
C ASN A 417 17.63 -4.95 6.71
N LEU A 418 17.33 -4.66 5.43
CA LEU A 418 16.24 -5.15 4.58
C LEU A 418 15.77 -4.07 3.59
N ALA A 419 16.57 -3.78 2.65
CA ALA A 419 16.36 -3.51 1.22
C ALA A 419 17.66 -2.88 0.70
N LYS A 420 18.55 -3.72 0.23
CA LYS A 420 19.70 -3.27 -0.57
C LYS A 420 19.16 -2.29 -1.62
N SER A 421 19.82 -1.15 -1.78
CA SER A 421 19.40 -0.17 -2.79
C SER A 421 19.39 -0.83 -4.16
N ARG A 422 18.68 -0.25 -5.14
CA ARG A 422 18.76 -0.76 -6.53
C ARG A 422 20.21 -0.85 -6.98
N PHE A 423 21.03 0.08 -6.56
CA PHE A 423 22.48 0.12 -6.81
C PHE A 423 23.21 -1.09 -6.21
N ASP A 424 22.96 -1.40 -4.93
CA ASP A 424 23.60 -2.54 -4.26
C ASP A 424 23.20 -3.86 -4.89
N ARG A 425 21.91 -4.03 -5.23
CA ARG A 425 21.41 -5.23 -5.92
C ARG A 425 22.03 -5.41 -7.31
N LEU A 426 22.19 -4.33 -8.06
CA LEU A 426 22.84 -4.36 -9.37
C LEU A 426 24.33 -4.68 -9.25
N ARG A 427 24.99 -4.14 -8.24
CA ARG A 427 26.40 -4.41 -7.96
C ARG A 427 26.63 -5.87 -7.57
N GLU A 428 25.80 -6.43 -6.70
CA GLU A 428 25.88 -7.86 -6.34
C GLU A 428 25.59 -8.77 -7.52
N ARG A 429 24.55 -8.44 -8.32
CA ARG A 429 24.26 -9.18 -9.55
C ARG A 429 25.42 -9.12 -10.53
N LEU A 430 26.06 -7.97 -10.68
CA LEU A 430 27.24 -7.81 -11.52
C LEU A 430 28.40 -8.68 -11.04
N ILE A 431 28.66 -8.70 -9.73
CA ILE A 431 29.71 -9.54 -9.13
C ILE A 431 29.41 -11.03 -9.34
N ALA A 432 28.18 -11.47 -9.09
CA ALA A 432 27.74 -12.86 -9.28
C ALA A 432 27.83 -13.32 -10.75
N LEU A 433 27.52 -12.43 -11.70
CA LEU A 433 27.70 -12.69 -13.13
C LEU A 433 29.18 -12.77 -13.55
N GLN A 434 30.03 -11.90 -12.98
CA GLN A 434 31.48 -11.91 -13.24
C GLN A 434 32.18 -13.14 -12.66
N ASN A 435 31.70 -13.61 -11.49
CA ASN A 435 32.22 -14.81 -10.83
C ASN A 435 31.69 -16.13 -11.40
N GLY A 436 30.76 -16.07 -12.35
CA GLY A 436 30.10 -17.26 -12.89
C GLY A 436 29.12 -17.96 -11.93
N GLU A 437 28.71 -17.30 -10.83
CA GLU A 437 27.74 -17.82 -9.87
C GLU A 437 26.30 -17.82 -10.43
N ILE A 438 26.05 -17.05 -11.51
CA ILE A 438 24.80 -17.00 -12.25
C ILE A 438 25.10 -17.39 -13.70
N LEU A 439 24.62 -18.52 -14.14
CA LEU A 439 24.72 -18.99 -15.53
C LEU A 439 23.53 -18.46 -16.34
N ILE A 440 23.80 -17.56 -17.28
CA ILE A 440 22.83 -17.02 -18.24
C ILE A 440 23.44 -17.17 -19.65
N ASP A 441 22.64 -17.57 -20.64
CA ASP A 441 23.08 -17.80 -22.03
C ASP A 441 23.80 -16.60 -22.69
N ASP A 442 23.66 -15.38 -22.17
CA ASP A 442 24.28 -14.16 -22.68
C ASP A 442 24.87 -13.28 -21.55
N SER A 443 25.71 -13.88 -20.72
CA SER A 443 26.32 -13.23 -19.54
C SER A 443 27.04 -11.91 -19.86
N LYS A 444 27.69 -11.81 -21.04
CA LYS A 444 28.40 -10.59 -21.47
C LYS A 444 27.46 -9.41 -21.70
N LYS A 445 26.29 -9.63 -22.29
CA LYS A 445 25.29 -8.58 -22.48
C LYS A 445 24.66 -8.15 -21.16
N GLU A 446 24.39 -9.10 -20.29
CA GLU A 446 23.80 -8.80 -18.97
C GLU A 446 24.78 -8.02 -18.08
N ILE A 447 26.06 -8.35 -18.11
CA ILE A 447 27.13 -7.58 -17.45
C ILE A 447 27.15 -6.13 -17.96
N ALA A 448 27.10 -5.94 -19.28
CA ALA A 448 27.10 -4.61 -19.90
C ALA A 448 25.84 -3.79 -19.49
N ILE A 449 24.68 -4.44 -19.40
CA ILE A 449 23.42 -3.81 -18.94
C ILE A 449 23.55 -3.39 -17.47
N CYS A 450 24.03 -4.26 -16.59
CA CYS A 450 24.22 -3.95 -15.18
C CYS A 450 25.22 -2.79 -14.98
N GLN A 451 26.33 -2.78 -15.71
CA GLN A 451 27.32 -1.70 -15.68
C GLN A 451 26.72 -0.37 -16.13
N LYS A 452 25.94 -0.38 -17.22
CA LYS A 452 25.26 0.82 -17.73
C LYS A 452 24.24 1.36 -16.73
N GLU A 453 23.44 0.51 -16.10
CA GLU A 453 22.45 0.92 -15.10
C GLU A 453 23.12 1.49 -13.83
N ILE A 454 24.18 0.85 -13.34
CA ILE A 454 24.99 1.36 -12.22
C ILE A 454 25.50 2.77 -12.53
N LYS A 455 26.04 2.98 -13.74
CA LYS A 455 26.55 4.28 -14.16
C LYS A 455 25.47 5.35 -14.23
N ILE A 456 24.27 5.02 -14.71
CA ILE A 456 23.12 5.93 -14.74
C ILE A 456 22.70 6.33 -13.33
N ILE A 457 22.69 5.41 -12.37
CA ILE A 457 22.35 5.71 -10.97
C ILE A 457 23.38 6.66 -10.37
N GLN A 458 24.69 6.38 -10.55
CA GLN A 458 25.78 7.25 -10.07
C GLN A 458 25.66 8.68 -10.60
N LEU A 459 25.40 8.83 -11.92
CA LEU A 459 25.23 10.15 -12.54
C LEU A 459 24.01 10.90 -12.00
N LYS A 460 22.92 10.20 -11.68
CA LYS A 460 21.73 10.83 -11.07
C LYS A 460 22.00 11.32 -9.66
N ASP A 461 22.75 10.57 -8.87
CA ASP A 461 23.13 10.97 -7.52
C ASP A 461 24.09 12.16 -7.54
N GLU A 462 25.05 12.19 -8.49
CA GLU A 462 25.95 13.32 -8.72
C GLU A 462 25.20 14.59 -9.12
N LEU A 463 24.22 14.49 -10.03
CA LEU A 463 23.38 15.62 -10.44
C LEU A 463 22.55 16.17 -9.29
N LYS A 464 22.05 15.28 -8.41
CA LYS A 464 21.31 15.69 -7.22
C LYS A 464 22.19 16.47 -6.24
N ASP A 465 23.38 15.96 -5.95
CA ASP A 465 24.36 16.63 -5.06
C ASP A 465 24.79 17.99 -5.62
N LEU A 466 25.07 18.08 -6.92
CA LEU A 466 25.39 19.34 -7.59
C LEU A 466 24.21 20.33 -7.53
N SER A 467 22.98 19.86 -7.68
CA SER A 467 21.79 20.71 -7.58
C SER A 467 21.61 21.29 -6.16
N GLU A 468 21.90 20.51 -5.12
CA GLU A 468 21.85 20.98 -3.73
C GLU A 468 22.95 22.02 -3.46
N LYS A 469 24.18 21.79 -3.96
CA LYS A 469 25.30 22.72 -3.85
C LYS A 469 25.05 24.04 -4.61
N ILE A 470 24.42 23.97 -5.78
CA ILE A 470 24.01 25.16 -6.55
C ILE A 470 23.04 26.01 -5.73
N LYS A 471 21.98 25.42 -5.17
CA LYS A 471 21.02 26.11 -4.31
C LYS A 471 21.70 26.79 -3.12
N GLN A 472 22.67 26.12 -2.51
CA GLN A 472 23.43 26.72 -1.40
C GLN A 472 24.29 27.90 -1.86
N ALA A 473 25.02 27.76 -2.99
CA ALA A 473 25.83 28.82 -3.54
C ALA A 473 25.01 30.05 -4.00
N GLU A 474 23.77 29.84 -4.46
CA GLU A 474 22.80 30.91 -4.75
C GLU A 474 22.37 31.64 -3.47
N ALA A 475 22.05 30.88 -2.41
CA ALA A 475 21.68 31.46 -1.11
C ALA A 475 22.82 32.28 -0.50
N ASP A 476 24.05 31.80 -0.64
CA ASP A 476 25.26 32.44 -0.12
C ASP A 476 25.77 33.59 -1.04
N LYS A 477 25.08 33.86 -2.15
CA LYS A 477 25.44 34.87 -3.18
C LYS A 477 26.88 34.73 -3.71
N ASN A 478 27.41 33.50 -3.72
CA ASN A 478 28.78 33.20 -4.17
C ASN A 478 28.82 32.97 -5.68
N THR A 479 28.92 34.03 -6.46
CA THR A 479 28.86 34.03 -7.93
C THR A 479 29.99 33.22 -8.57
N LYS A 480 31.19 33.17 -7.97
CA LYS A 480 32.36 32.43 -8.50
C LYS A 480 32.15 30.93 -8.34
N LEU A 481 31.66 30.50 -7.17
CA LEU A 481 31.35 29.10 -6.90
C LEU A 481 30.17 28.62 -7.75
N LEU A 482 29.14 29.45 -7.87
CA LEU A 482 27.94 29.17 -8.67
C LEU A 482 28.29 28.89 -10.14
N LYS A 483 29.15 29.72 -10.76
CA LYS A 483 29.59 29.53 -12.15
C LYS A 483 30.30 28.19 -12.35
N LYS A 484 31.17 27.79 -11.41
CA LYS A 484 31.88 26.50 -11.45
C LYS A 484 30.93 25.30 -11.27
N LEU A 485 29.98 25.40 -10.36
CA LEU A 485 29.01 24.33 -10.12
C LEU A 485 28.06 24.14 -11.31
N LEU A 486 27.62 25.22 -11.96
CA LEU A 486 26.79 25.15 -13.17
C LEU A 486 27.54 24.50 -14.35
N GLN A 487 28.84 24.75 -14.51
CA GLN A 487 29.65 24.05 -15.51
C GLN A 487 29.71 22.54 -15.24
N ASN A 488 29.94 22.15 -13.99
CA ASN A 488 29.99 20.74 -13.59
C ASN A 488 28.62 20.06 -13.77
N PHE A 489 27.53 20.76 -13.44
CA PHE A 489 26.17 20.25 -13.63
C PHE A 489 25.82 20.01 -15.10
N ASN A 490 26.17 20.94 -15.98
CA ASN A 490 25.99 20.81 -17.43
C ASN A 490 26.78 19.62 -18.00
N TYR A 491 28.03 19.45 -17.56
CA TYR A 491 28.87 18.31 -17.96
C TYR A 491 28.30 16.97 -17.48
N ALA A 492 27.85 16.88 -16.23
CA ALA A 492 27.21 15.68 -15.70
C ALA A 492 25.87 15.38 -16.41
N THR A 493 25.10 16.41 -16.78
CA THR A 493 23.85 16.27 -17.54
C THR A 493 24.11 15.70 -18.94
N GLN A 494 25.11 16.24 -19.67
CA GLN A 494 25.50 15.69 -20.98
C GLN A 494 25.91 14.22 -20.87
N LYS A 495 26.73 13.86 -19.89
CA LYS A 495 27.09 12.47 -19.63
C LYS A 495 25.88 11.58 -19.34
N SER A 496 24.92 12.06 -18.57
CA SER A 496 23.69 11.32 -18.26
C SER A 496 22.84 11.09 -19.51
N ASN A 497 22.69 12.10 -20.36
CA ASN A 497 21.94 11.99 -21.60
C ASN A 497 22.57 10.98 -22.58
N ASN A 498 23.88 10.99 -22.73
CA ASN A 498 24.60 10.03 -23.56
C ASN A 498 24.39 8.57 -23.10
N HIS A 499 24.28 8.32 -21.79
CA HIS A 499 24.03 6.98 -21.25
C HIS A 499 22.56 6.56 -21.31
N THR A 500 21.63 7.50 -21.29
CA THR A 500 20.18 7.23 -21.35
C THR A 500 19.63 7.16 -22.78
N GLY A 501 20.40 7.58 -23.81
CA GLY A 501 19.96 7.62 -25.19
C GLY A 501 18.89 8.69 -25.46
N LYS A 502 18.88 9.75 -24.67
CA LYS A 502 18.07 10.95 -24.89
C LYS A 502 18.95 12.00 -25.58
N ASN A 503 18.89 12.07 -26.90
CA ASN A 503 19.28 13.27 -27.68
C ASN A 503 18.12 14.23 -27.71
#